data_c854b7408150ace0ba44f8e9677a6fb8
#
_entry.id   c854b7408150ace0ba44f8e9677a6fb8
#
_cell.length_a   1.000
_cell.length_b   1.000
_cell.length_c   1.000
_cell.angle_alpha   90.00
_cell.angle_beta   90.00
_cell.angle_gamma   90.00
#
_symmetry.space_group_name_H-M   'P 1'
#
loop_
_entity.id
_entity.type
_entity.pdbx_description
1 polymer ?
#
loop_
_entity_poly.entity_id
_entity_poly.type
_entity_poly.pdbx_seq_one_letter_code
_entity_poly.pdbx_strand_id
1 'polypeptide(L)'
;MKELLSTIMLALITMTGTAQTTVKGQVVNERGESIEYVSIGFEEDSVGVISDAKGNFELTIPAGRKKELSFSHVSYLTTEIPYQEYATGKELTVVLKDKVVELAEVVIGKKNKPKTIVGKGLPVPGLVGTSGHGSDLGPEGGVAFSCSKEYVISDILIKISGCTFKQCKVSINVYEKIGKQFVNIHQKPIYETLTNDKSNYTLDIRPEENIVLKPKKDYYVSICVVDSYGEKGFLYMKAYMKNGLYRNAVKGKTKKLPVCPAIQVKGYEVE
;
A
#
# COMPACT_ATOMS: atom_id res chain seq x y z
N MET A 1 23.59 28.39 47.82
CA MET A 1 22.63 29.09 46.90
C MET A 1 23.05 29.02 45.44
N LYS A 2 24.33 29.30 45.07
CA LYS A 2 24.76 29.24 43.64
C LYS A 2 24.68 27.82 43.04
N GLU A 3 25.00 26.80 43.80
CA GLU A 3 24.94 25.40 43.36
C GLU A 3 23.48 24.91 43.18
N LEU A 4 22.57 25.35 44.04
CA LEU A 4 21.14 25.03 43.94
C LEU A 4 20.51 25.70 42.72
N LEU A 5 20.87 26.95 42.41
CA LEU A 5 20.41 27.64 41.18
C LEU A 5 20.98 26.98 39.93
N SER A 6 22.21 26.49 39.93
CA SER A 6 22.84 25.78 38.80
C SER A 6 22.14 24.45 38.53
N THR A 7 21.76 23.71 39.57
CA THR A 7 21.07 22.43 39.45
C THR A 7 19.64 22.62 38.94
N ILE A 8 18.96 23.67 39.39
CA ILE A 8 17.60 24.01 38.91
C ILE A 8 17.66 24.48 37.44
N MET A 9 18.66 25.26 37.05
CA MET A 9 18.85 25.71 35.67
C MET A 9 19.21 24.54 34.74
N LEU A 10 19.97 23.56 35.18
CA LEU A 10 20.29 22.36 34.41
C LEU A 10 19.06 21.44 34.27
N ALA A 11 18.17 21.35 35.26
CA ALA A 11 16.94 20.57 35.21
C ALA A 11 15.87 21.17 34.28
N LEU A 12 15.90 22.49 34.08
CA LEU A 12 14.98 23.15 33.12
C LEU A 12 15.36 22.94 31.64
N ILE A 13 16.64 22.64 31.36
CA ILE A 13 17.13 22.46 29.98
C ILE A 13 16.79 21.05 29.44
N THR A 14 16.46 20.09 30.28
CA THR A 14 16.17 18.71 29.85
C THR A 14 14.71 18.46 29.44
N MET A 15 13.82 19.44 29.50
CA MET A 15 12.42 19.32 29.09
C MET A 15 12.14 19.82 27.65
N THR A 16 13.11 19.74 26.76
CA THR A 16 12.77 19.80 25.32
C THR A 16 12.20 18.46 24.88
N GLY A 17 11.01 18.18 25.38
CA GLY A 17 10.19 17.08 24.83
C GLY A 17 10.01 17.31 23.34
N THR A 18 10.43 16.36 22.53
CA THR A 18 10.12 16.36 21.10
C THR A 18 8.58 16.26 20.97
N ALA A 19 7.92 17.42 20.81
CA ALA A 19 6.48 17.48 20.70
C ALA A 19 6.07 16.71 19.41
N GLN A 20 5.54 15.51 19.58
CA GLN A 20 4.88 14.77 18.49
C GLN A 20 3.51 15.42 18.23
N THR A 21 3.11 15.50 16.97
CA THR A 21 1.79 15.98 16.58
C THR A 21 0.94 14.79 16.16
N THR A 22 -0.18 14.56 16.84
CA THR A 22 -1.14 13.55 16.40
C THR A 22 -2.21 14.23 15.55
N VAL A 23 -2.37 13.75 14.32
CA VAL A 23 -3.39 14.21 13.36
C VAL A 23 -4.45 13.12 13.28
N LYS A 24 -5.71 13.53 13.50
CA LYS A 24 -6.89 12.64 13.41
C LYS A 24 -7.87 13.21 12.42
N GLY A 25 -8.68 12.35 11.85
CA GLY A 25 -9.73 12.78 10.95
C GLY A 25 -10.41 11.66 10.19
N GLN A 26 -11.20 12.06 9.20
CA GLN A 26 -11.92 11.16 8.33
C GLN A 26 -11.69 11.54 6.87
N VAL A 27 -11.59 10.56 6.00
CA VAL A 27 -11.51 10.74 4.55
C VAL A 27 -12.85 10.40 3.92
N VAL A 28 -13.37 11.33 3.11
CA VAL A 28 -14.67 11.22 2.45
C VAL A 28 -14.55 11.60 0.97
N ASN A 29 -15.53 11.20 0.16
CA ASN A 29 -15.66 11.68 -1.21
C ASN A 29 -16.46 13.01 -1.28
N GLU A 30 -16.65 13.54 -2.49
CA GLU A 30 -17.39 14.79 -2.73
C GLU A 30 -18.88 14.71 -2.33
N ARG A 31 -19.43 13.50 -2.12
CA ARG A 31 -20.79 13.27 -1.62
C ARG A 31 -20.87 13.11 -0.10
N GLY A 32 -19.71 13.19 0.60
CA GLY A 32 -19.60 12.99 2.04
C GLY A 32 -19.61 11.52 2.47
N GLU A 33 -19.48 10.58 1.54
CA GLU A 33 -19.39 9.15 1.84
C GLU A 33 -17.96 8.79 2.25
N SER A 34 -17.80 7.97 3.27
CA SER A 34 -16.51 7.54 3.79
C SER A 34 -15.72 6.72 2.76
N ILE A 35 -14.41 6.98 2.67
CA ILE A 35 -13.49 6.22 1.81
C ILE A 35 -12.64 5.31 2.67
N GLU A 36 -12.78 4.00 2.48
CA GLU A 36 -12.02 2.99 3.21
C GLU A 36 -10.56 2.90 2.74
N TYR A 37 -9.67 2.53 3.65
CA TYR A 37 -8.27 2.13 3.37
C TYR A 37 -7.44 3.12 2.54
N VAL A 38 -7.63 4.41 2.80
CA VAL A 38 -6.83 5.49 2.19
C VAL A 38 -5.41 5.45 2.74
N SER A 39 -4.42 5.49 1.87
CA SER A 39 -3.01 5.61 2.22
C SER A 39 -2.67 7.06 2.57
N ILE A 40 -2.24 7.30 3.82
CA ILE A 40 -1.99 8.62 4.38
C ILE A 40 -0.54 8.68 4.85
N GLY A 41 0.23 9.67 4.41
CA GLY A 41 1.64 9.77 4.82
C GLY A 41 2.44 10.75 3.98
N PHE A 42 3.74 10.74 4.19
CA PHE A 42 4.68 11.59 3.47
C PHE A 42 5.43 10.75 2.42
N GLU A 43 5.52 11.26 1.20
CA GLU A 43 6.22 10.58 0.11
C GLU A 43 7.69 10.31 0.47
N GLU A 44 8.13 9.07 0.17
CA GLU A 44 9.47 8.55 0.45
C GLU A 44 9.87 8.60 1.94
N ASP A 45 8.90 8.61 2.86
CA ASP A 45 9.10 8.66 4.30
C ASP A 45 8.64 7.37 5.01
N SER A 46 9.06 7.19 6.27
CA SER A 46 8.66 6.06 7.10
C SER A 46 7.43 6.36 7.97
N VAL A 47 6.83 7.54 7.82
CA VAL A 47 5.65 7.98 8.59
C VAL A 47 4.43 7.94 7.70
N GLY A 48 3.49 7.09 8.04
CA GLY A 48 2.23 6.93 7.33
C GLY A 48 1.32 5.92 8.01
N VAL A 49 0.04 5.96 7.66
CA VAL A 49 -1.02 5.09 8.17
C VAL A 49 -2.03 4.80 7.05
N ILE A 50 -2.81 3.75 7.22
CA ILE A 50 -3.98 3.46 6.37
C ILE A 50 -5.23 3.80 7.19
N SER A 51 -6.21 4.50 6.60
CA SER A 51 -7.50 4.73 7.24
C SER A 51 -8.27 3.41 7.43
N ASP A 52 -9.18 3.39 8.39
CA ASP A 52 -10.05 2.23 8.63
C ASP A 52 -11.14 2.08 7.53
N ALA A 53 -12.02 1.08 7.67
CA ALA A 53 -13.14 0.84 6.76
C ALA A 53 -14.20 1.97 6.75
N LYS A 54 -14.14 2.90 7.71
CA LYS A 54 -15.00 4.08 7.79
C LYS A 54 -14.27 5.37 7.42
N GLY A 55 -13.05 5.25 6.85
CA GLY A 55 -12.22 6.38 6.47
C GLY A 55 -11.55 7.11 7.63
N ASN A 56 -11.70 6.66 8.88
CA ASN A 56 -11.06 7.30 10.02
C ASN A 56 -9.57 6.99 10.07
N PHE A 57 -8.77 7.96 10.49
CA PHE A 57 -7.33 7.79 10.66
C PHE A 57 -6.80 8.53 11.88
N GLU A 58 -5.69 8.02 12.39
CA GLU A 58 -4.89 8.66 13.42
C GLU A 58 -3.40 8.47 13.06
N LEU A 59 -2.68 9.57 12.83
CA LEU A 59 -1.28 9.57 12.44
C LEU A 59 -0.46 10.39 13.43
N THR A 60 0.53 9.75 14.04
CA THR A 60 1.52 10.43 14.89
C THR A 60 2.71 10.87 14.04
N ILE A 61 2.95 12.17 14.00
CA ILE A 61 3.99 12.82 13.22
C ILE A 61 5.11 13.27 14.15
N PRO A 62 6.38 12.83 13.91
CA PRO A 62 7.53 13.30 14.68
C PRO A 62 7.72 14.80 14.58
N ALA A 63 8.25 15.41 15.65
CA ALA A 63 8.54 16.85 15.71
C ALA A 63 9.41 17.34 14.54
N GLY A 64 9.18 18.57 14.13
CA GLY A 64 9.97 19.24 13.08
C GLY A 64 9.63 18.86 11.65
N ARG A 65 8.66 17.96 11.43
CA ARG A 65 8.22 17.56 10.09
C ARG A 65 7.11 18.49 9.58
N LYS A 66 7.48 19.38 8.66
CA LYS A 66 6.61 20.42 8.10
C LYS A 66 6.39 20.22 6.59
N LYS A 67 6.13 18.97 6.17
CA LYS A 67 5.83 18.61 4.78
C LYS A 67 4.34 18.53 4.54
N GLU A 68 3.93 18.51 3.30
CA GLU A 68 2.54 18.22 2.91
C GLU A 68 2.19 16.78 3.24
N LEU A 69 1.03 16.56 3.81
CA LEU A 69 0.48 15.25 4.13
C LEU A 69 -0.37 14.76 2.96
N SER A 70 0.04 13.69 2.34
CA SER A 70 -0.57 13.15 1.13
C SER A 70 -1.57 12.05 1.46
N PHE A 71 -2.74 12.12 0.82
CA PHE A 71 -3.84 11.16 0.89
C PHE A 71 -4.05 10.55 -0.50
N SER A 72 -3.95 9.24 -0.61
CA SER A 72 -4.10 8.56 -1.90
C SER A 72 -4.91 7.28 -1.78
N HIS A 73 -5.76 7.07 -2.78
CA HIS A 73 -6.56 5.86 -2.95
C HIS A 73 -6.65 5.55 -4.46
N VAL A 74 -6.82 4.28 -4.80
CA VAL A 74 -6.80 3.83 -6.21
C VAL A 74 -7.88 4.50 -7.07
N SER A 75 -9.06 4.73 -6.51
CA SER A 75 -10.24 5.30 -7.19
C SER A 75 -10.28 6.84 -7.18
N TYR A 76 -9.37 7.51 -6.46
CA TYR A 76 -9.45 8.95 -6.22
C TYR A 76 -8.16 9.66 -6.63
N LEU A 77 -8.27 10.94 -6.93
CA LEU A 77 -7.11 11.81 -7.11
C LEU A 77 -6.38 11.97 -5.78
N THR A 78 -5.05 11.93 -5.82
CA THR A 78 -4.23 12.22 -4.64
C THR A 78 -4.45 13.65 -4.20
N THR A 79 -4.70 13.84 -2.90
CA THR A 79 -4.88 15.14 -2.26
C THR A 79 -3.75 15.37 -1.27
N GLU A 80 -3.20 16.56 -1.24
CA GLU A 80 -2.13 16.97 -0.33
C GLU A 80 -2.64 18.09 0.57
N ILE A 81 -2.41 17.94 1.89
CA ILE A 81 -2.81 18.90 2.92
C ILE A 81 -1.54 19.58 3.45
N PRO A 82 -1.43 20.92 3.37
CA PRO A 82 -0.26 21.63 3.86
C PRO A 82 -0.15 21.57 5.39
N TYR A 83 1.09 21.71 5.89
CA TYR A 83 1.39 21.62 7.33
C TYR A 83 0.51 22.53 8.19
N GLN A 84 0.23 23.74 7.73
CA GLN A 84 -0.55 24.74 8.45
C GLN A 84 -1.99 24.27 8.75
N GLU A 85 -2.56 23.42 7.93
CA GLU A 85 -3.92 22.91 8.09
C GLU A 85 -3.97 21.76 9.10
N TYR A 86 -3.05 20.77 9.01
CA TYR A 86 -3.09 19.60 9.87
C TYR A 86 -2.40 19.80 11.24
N ALA A 87 -1.55 20.84 11.37
CA ALA A 87 -0.85 21.13 12.62
C ALA A 87 -1.72 21.85 13.67
N THR A 88 -2.98 22.14 13.36
CA THR A 88 -3.88 22.89 14.24
C THR A 88 -4.39 22.11 15.44
N GLY A 89 -4.19 20.79 15.47
CA GLY A 89 -4.75 19.89 16.49
C GLY A 89 -6.25 19.64 16.37
N LYS A 90 -6.90 20.19 15.33
CA LYS A 90 -8.31 19.92 15.03
C LYS A 90 -8.45 18.64 14.21
N GLU A 91 -9.55 17.94 14.35
CA GLU A 91 -9.89 16.82 13.47
C GLU A 91 -10.06 17.30 12.03
N LEU A 92 -9.53 16.53 11.09
CA LEU A 92 -9.60 16.83 9.67
C LEU A 92 -10.73 16.06 9.00
N THR A 93 -11.46 16.72 8.13
CA THR A 93 -12.29 16.06 7.11
C THR A 93 -11.62 16.28 5.76
N VAL A 94 -11.06 15.22 5.19
CA VAL A 94 -10.33 15.29 3.92
C VAL A 94 -11.21 14.77 2.81
N VAL A 95 -11.49 15.62 1.82
CA VAL A 95 -12.33 15.28 0.67
C VAL A 95 -11.45 14.86 -0.50
N LEU A 96 -11.61 13.63 -0.99
CA LEU A 96 -10.97 13.16 -2.21
C LEU A 96 -11.93 13.27 -3.39
N LYS A 97 -11.40 13.69 -4.54
CA LYS A 97 -12.14 13.78 -5.81
C LYS A 97 -12.02 12.50 -6.61
N ASP A 98 -13.11 12.08 -7.25
CA ASP A 98 -13.13 10.91 -8.10
C ASP A 98 -12.05 11.00 -9.20
N LYS A 99 -11.33 9.89 -9.42
CA LYS A 99 -10.37 9.77 -10.50
C LYS A 99 -11.13 9.31 -11.74
N VAL A 100 -11.49 10.27 -12.61
CA VAL A 100 -12.06 9.95 -13.92
C VAL A 100 -10.95 9.49 -14.84
N VAL A 101 -10.96 8.22 -15.24
CA VAL A 101 -10.06 7.68 -16.26
C VAL A 101 -10.90 7.10 -17.36
N GLU A 102 -10.63 7.48 -18.61
CA GLU A 102 -11.23 6.83 -19.78
C GLU A 102 -10.81 5.36 -19.80
N LEU A 103 -11.82 4.48 -19.77
CA LEU A 103 -11.58 3.04 -19.93
C LEU A 103 -11.08 2.79 -21.35
N ALA A 104 -9.87 2.29 -21.49
CA ALA A 104 -9.36 1.87 -22.78
C ALA A 104 -10.21 0.70 -23.30
N GLU A 105 -10.83 0.88 -24.46
CA GLU A 105 -11.43 -0.22 -25.18
C GLU A 105 -10.31 -1.15 -25.67
N VAL A 106 -10.31 -2.39 -25.20
CA VAL A 106 -9.28 -3.37 -25.55
C VAL A 106 -9.94 -4.53 -26.27
N VAL A 107 -9.49 -4.78 -27.49
CA VAL A 107 -9.93 -5.93 -28.28
C VAL A 107 -9.04 -7.13 -27.95
N ILE A 108 -9.61 -8.10 -27.26
CA ILE A 108 -8.95 -9.39 -27.00
C ILE A 108 -9.39 -10.35 -28.11
N GLY A 109 -8.43 -10.86 -28.89
CA GLY A 109 -8.71 -11.83 -29.93
C GLY A 109 -9.36 -13.11 -29.35
N LYS A 110 -10.45 -13.56 -29.95
CA LYS A 110 -11.30 -14.69 -29.48
C LYS A 110 -10.56 -16.03 -29.23
N LYS A 111 -9.32 -16.19 -29.67
CA LYS A 111 -8.50 -17.42 -29.54
C LYS A 111 -7.32 -17.29 -28.58
N ASN A 112 -7.12 -16.14 -27.95
CA ASN A 112 -5.98 -15.92 -27.08
C ASN A 112 -6.15 -16.64 -25.74
N LYS A 113 -5.14 -17.47 -25.39
CA LYS A 113 -5.01 -18.02 -24.03
C LYS A 113 -4.14 -17.08 -23.20
N PRO A 114 -4.45 -16.89 -21.91
CA PRO A 114 -3.66 -16.04 -21.06
C PRO A 114 -2.22 -16.58 -20.93
N LYS A 115 -1.25 -15.70 -21.07
CA LYS A 115 0.19 -15.99 -20.95
C LYS A 115 0.67 -15.55 -19.58
N THR A 116 1.62 -16.27 -19.00
CA THR A 116 2.32 -15.81 -17.80
C THR A 116 3.28 -14.69 -18.18
N ILE A 117 3.04 -13.49 -17.63
CA ILE A 117 3.83 -12.28 -17.84
C ILE A 117 5.02 -12.29 -16.86
N VAL A 118 4.74 -12.48 -15.57
CA VAL A 118 5.75 -12.56 -14.49
C VAL A 118 5.40 -13.69 -13.52
N GLY A 119 6.37 -14.14 -12.73
CA GLY A 119 6.17 -15.21 -11.75
C GLY A 119 6.27 -16.61 -12.38
N LYS A 120 7.09 -16.78 -13.41
CA LYS A 120 7.43 -18.11 -13.98
C LYS A 120 8.39 -18.84 -13.05
N GLY A 121 8.18 -20.13 -12.88
CA GLY A 121 9.03 -21.03 -12.09
C GLY A 121 8.34 -21.56 -10.84
N LEU A 122 9.06 -22.39 -10.10
CA LEU A 122 8.57 -22.97 -8.84
C LEU A 122 8.88 -22.00 -7.69
N PRO A 123 7.91 -21.72 -6.82
CA PRO A 123 8.18 -20.93 -5.62
C PRO A 123 9.00 -21.77 -4.63
N VAL A 124 10.00 -21.16 -4.01
CA VAL A 124 10.75 -21.77 -2.93
C VAL A 124 9.98 -21.71 -1.61
N PRO A 125 10.14 -22.69 -0.72
CA PRO A 125 9.69 -22.58 0.64
C PRO A 125 10.46 -21.43 1.30
N GLY A 126 9.81 -20.32 1.53
CA GLY A 126 10.41 -19.15 2.13
C GLY A 126 9.31 -18.28 2.67
N LEU A 127 9.61 -17.63 3.77
CA LEU A 127 8.66 -16.79 4.44
C LEU A 127 8.94 -15.36 4.02
N VAL A 128 8.26 -14.92 2.98
CA VAL A 128 8.02 -13.50 2.78
C VAL A 128 6.71 -13.21 3.47
N GLY A 129 6.72 -12.34 4.45
CA GLY A 129 5.54 -12.02 5.24
C GLY A 129 5.34 -10.54 5.39
N THR A 130 4.12 -10.17 5.68
CA THR A 130 3.75 -8.83 6.13
C THR A 130 3.01 -8.95 7.45
N SER A 131 3.33 -8.07 8.38
CA SER A 131 2.63 -7.96 9.66
C SER A 131 1.61 -6.82 9.58
N GLY A 132 0.68 -6.80 10.52
CA GLY A 132 -0.22 -5.68 10.68
C GLY A 132 -0.80 -5.62 12.09
N HIS A 133 -0.80 -4.40 12.66
CA HIS A 133 -1.54 -4.07 13.87
C HIS A 133 -1.62 -2.55 14.01
N GLY A 134 -2.83 -2.00 14.03
CA GLY A 134 -3.01 -0.57 14.24
C GLY A 134 -2.17 0.29 13.27
N SER A 135 -1.27 1.10 13.78
CA SER A 135 -0.37 1.96 12.99
C SER A 135 0.69 1.21 12.17
N ASP A 136 0.88 -0.09 12.40
CA ASP A 136 1.85 -0.92 11.68
C ASP A 136 1.27 -1.51 10.37
N LEU A 137 0.05 -1.15 10.00
CA LEU A 137 -0.51 -1.46 8.69
C LEU A 137 0.21 -0.64 7.61
N GLY A 138 0.36 -1.24 6.43
CA GLY A 138 0.92 -0.57 5.25
C GLY A 138 2.24 -1.10 4.72
N PRO A 139 3.00 -2.01 5.42
CA PRO A 139 4.08 -2.70 4.74
C PRO A 139 3.57 -3.44 3.52
N GLU A 140 4.28 -3.26 2.42
CA GLU A 140 3.87 -3.74 1.10
C GLU A 140 5.02 -4.46 0.43
N GLY A 141 4.75 -5.65 -0.09
CA GLY A 141 5.73 -6.46 -0.81
C GLY A 141 5.21 -6.97 -2.13
N GLY A 142 6.07 -7.06 -3.13
CA GLY A 142 5.63 -7.51 -4.44
C GLY A 142 6.74 -7.76 -5.44
N VAL A 143 6.36 -7.98 -6.68
CA VAL A 143 7.24 -8.29 -7.80
C VAL A 143 7.30 -7.13 -8.79
N ALA A 144 8.51 -6.72 -9.15
CA ALA A 144 8.73 -5.74 -10.22
C ALA A 144 9.06 -6.46 -11.53
N PHE A 145 8.52 -5.95 -12.64
CA PHE A 145 8.73 -6.51 -13.96
C PHE A 145 8.49 -5.47 -15.05
N SER A 146 8.89 -5.79 -16.26
CA SER A 146 8.50 -5.08 -17.48
C SER A 146 8.01 -6.08 -18.52
N CYS A 147 7.23 -5.64 -19.47
CA CYS A 147 6.74 -6.47 -20.57
C CYS A 147 7.17 -5.90 -21.93
N SER A 148 7.38 -6.80 -22.89
CA SER A 148 7.77 -6.42 -24.26
C SER A 148 6.59 -6.18 -25.19
N LYS A 149 5.41 -6.63 -24.80
CA LYS A 149 4.15 -6.54 -25.54
C LYS A 149 3.07 -5.93 -24.65
N GLU A 150 1.99 -5.52 -25.25
CA GLU A 150 0.80 -5.08 -24.54
C GLU A 150 -0.02 -6.27 -24.05
N TYR A 151 -0.49 -6.19 -22.79
CA TYR A 151 -1.31 -7.22 -22.16
C TYR A 151 -2.48 -6.61 -21.40
N VAL A 152 -3.59 -7.36 -21.35
CA VAL A 152 -4.66 -7.15 -20.37
C VAL A 152 -4.52 -8.21 -19.30
N ILE A 153 -4.43 -7.82 -18.05
CA ILE A 153 -4.33 -8.76 -16.93
C ILE A 153 -5.61 -9.60 -16.87
N SER A 154 -5.45 -10.94 -16.84
CA SER A 154 -6.54 -11.88 -16.63
C SER A 154 -6.60 -12.40 -15.21
N ASP A 155 -5.43 -12.72 -14.63
CA ASP A 155 -5.31 -13.33 -13.32
C ASP A 155 -4.06 -12.82 -12.57
N ILE A 156 -4.21 -12.59 -11.27
CA ILE A 156 -3.12 -12.36 -10.32
C ILE A 156 -3.17 -13.50 -9.31
N LEU A 157 -2.16 -14.36 -9.31
CA LEU A 157 -2.09 -15.55 -8.46
C LEU A 157 -1.05 -15.35 -7.38
N ILE A 158 -1.44 -15.45 -6.11
CA ILE A 158 -0.55 -15.28 -4.95
C ILE A 158 -0.49 -16.58 -4.16
N LYS A 159 0.71 -17.11 -3.92
CA LYS A 159 0.92 -18.35 -3.16
C LYS A 159 0.96 -18.05 -1.67
N ILE A 160 -0.15 -18.23 -0.98
CA ILE A 160 -0.27 -18.05 0.46
C ILE A 160 0.26 -19.31 1.17
N SER A 161 1.17 -19.13 2.12
CA SER A 161 1.66 -20.20 3.00
C SER A 161 0.80 -20.33 4.25
N GLY A 162 0.32 -19.22 4.79
CA GLY A 162 -0.56 -19.19 5.96
C GLY A 162 -0.84 -17.79 6.43
N CYS A 163 -1.78 -17.67 7.35
CA CYS A 163 -2.18 -16.44 7.99
C CYS A 163 -2.36 -16.71 9.49
N THR A 164 -1.85 -15.85 10.36
CA THR A 164 -2.05 -16.00 11.81
C THR A 164 -3.17 -15.11 12.35
N PHE A 165 -3.65 -14.15 11.55
CA PHE A 165 -4.86 -13.39 11.88
C PHE A 165 -6.07 -14.33 11.80
N LYS A 166 -7.04 -14.22 12.71
CA LYS A 166 -8.34 -14.88 12.51
C LYS A 166 -8.94 -14.42 11.19
N GLN A 167 -8.82 -13.11 10.94
CA GLN A 167 -9.23 -12.48 9.71
C GLN A 167 -8.34 -11.26 9.43
N CYS A 168 -7.95 -11.06 8.18
CA CYS A 168 -7.35 -9.80 7.73
C CYS A 168 -7.85 -9.46 6.33
N LYS A 169 -7.87 -8.17 6.01
CA LYS A 169 -8.14 -7.70 4.65
C LYS A 169 -6.82 -7.30 4.00
N VAL A 170 -6.62 -7.73 2.79
CA VAL A 170 -5.45 -7.36 1.97
C VAL A 170 -5.90 -6.55 0.76
N SER A 171 -5.04 -5.61 0.36
CA SER A 171 -5.13 -4.90 -0.91
C SER A 171 -4.09 -5.43 -1.86
N ILE A 172 -4.49 -5.64 -3.12
CA ILE A 172 -3.60 -5.97 -4.21
C ILE A 172 -3.50 -4.76 -5.12
N ASN A 173 -2.29 -4.30 -5.38
CA ASN A 173 -2.06 -3.09 -6.16
C ASN A 173 -1.26 -3.40 -7.42
N VAL A 174 -1.62 -2.74 -8.52
CA VAL A 174 -0.90 -2.78 -9.79
C VAL A 174 -0.44 -1.37 -10.13
N TYR A 175 0.87 -1.16 -10.11
CA TYR A 175 1.47 0.14 -10.36
C TYR A 175 2.26 0.16 -11.66
N GLU A 176 2.25 1.30 -12.36
CA GLU A 176 3.28 1.69 -13.30
C GLU A 176 4.31 2.54 -12.58
N LYS A 177 5.59 2.29 -12.83
CA LYS A 177 6.67 3.11 -12.32
C LYS A 177 6.93 4.28 -13.27
N ILE A 178 6.68 5.49 -12.80
CA ILE A 178 6.91 6.74 -13.53
C ILE A 178 7.99 7.53 -12.79
N GLY A 179 9.22 7.52 -13.32
CA GLY A 179 10.37 8.09 -12.64
C GLY A 179 10.66 7.36 -11.31
N LYS A 180 10.49 8.05 -10.18
CA LYS A 180 10.64 7.47 -8.84
C LYS A 180 9.30 7.04 -8.21
N GLN A 181 8.18 7.43 -8.78
CA GLN A 181 6.85 7.21 -8.24
C GLN A 181 6.23 5.90 -8.76
N PHE A 182 5.38 5.30 -7.95
CA PHE A 182 4.53 4.17 -8.30
C PHE A 182 3.09 4.67 -8.36
N VAL A 183 2.53 4.69 -9.57
CA VAL A 183 1.18 5.18 -9.86
C VAL A 183 0.27 3.99 -10.11
N ASN A 184 -0.81 3.87 -9.34
CA ASN A 184 -1.83 2.84 -9.57
C ASN A 184 -2.46 3.01 -10.96
N ILE A 185 -2.48 1.92 -11.74
CA ILE A 185 -3.05 1.88 -13.10
C ILE A 185 -4.41 1.21 -13.16
N HIS A 186 -4.98 0.83 -12.02
CA HIS A 186 -6.36 0.38 -11.89
C HIS A 186 -7.18 1.41 -11.11
N GLN A 187 -8.51 1.33 -11.20
CA GLN A 187 -9.43 2.30 -10.59
C GLN A 187 -10.29 1.67 -9.50
N LYS A 188 -10.65 0.41 -9.66
CA LYS A 188 -11.40 -0.33 -8.65
C LYS A 188 -10.43 -0.95 -7.67
N PRO A 189 -10.65 -0.78 -6.34
CA PRO A 189 -9.84 -1.48 -5.35
C PRO A 189 -9.94 -2.99 -5.52
N ILE A 190 -8.83 -3.68 -5.33
CA ILE A 190 -8.78 -5.14 -5.32
C ILE A 190 -8.52 -5.56 -3.89
N TYR A 191 -9.58 -5.94 -3.17
CA TYR A 191 -9.52 -6.39 -1.78
C TYR A 191 -9.89 -7.86 -1.68
N GLU A 192 -9.15 -8.57 -0.81
CA GLU A 192 -9.44 -9.95 -0.44
C GLU A 192 -9.43 -10.12 1.06
N THR A 193 -10.30 -10.99 1.57
CA THR A 193 -10.35 -11.33 2.99
C THR A 193 -9.71 -12.69 3.19
N LEU A 194 -8.68 -12.73 4.03
CA LEU A 194 -7.94 -13.95 4.35
C LEU A 194 -8.18 -14.32 5.82
N THR A 195 -8.16 -15.62 6.08
CA THR A 195 -8.41 -16.20 7.41
C THR A 195 -7.35 -17.25 7.75
N ASN A 196 -7.22 -17.63 9.01
CA ASN A 196 -6.23 -18.63 9.45
C ASN A 196 -6.71 -20.09 9.32
N ASP A 197 -7.91 -20.33 8.80
CA ASP A 197 -8.48 -21.65 8.56
C ASP A 197 -7.87 -22.37 7.33
N LYS A 198 -7.12 -21.63 6.48
CA LYS A 198 -6.52 -22.14 5.27
C LYS A 198 -5.01 -21.88 5.24
N SER A 199 -4.27 -22.86 4.75
CA SER A 199 -2.83 -22.75 4.51
C SER A 199 -2.43 -23.40 3.18
N ASN A 200 -1.28 -23.01 2.64
CA ASN A 200 -0.70 -23.57 1.41
C ASN A 200 -1.65 -23.59 0.21
N TYR A 201 -2.33 -22.47 -0.04
CA TYR A 201 -3.24 -22.32 -1.18
C TYR A 201 -2.78 -21.22 -2.15
N THR A 202 -3.47 -21.13 -3.27
CA THR A 202 -3.30 -20.03 -4.22
C THR A 202 -4.52 -19.12 -4.11
N LEU A 203 -4.28 -17.86 -3.79
CA LEU A 203 -5.25 -16.81 -3.95
C LEU A 203 -5.30 -16.48 -5.44
N ASP A 204 -6.46 -16.66 -6.07
CA ASP A 204 -6.70 -16.42 -7.50
C ASP A 204 -7.61 -15.20 -7.65
N ILE A 205 -7.04 -14.12 -8.18
CA ILE A 205 -7.70 -12.84 -8.30
C ILE A 205 -7.91 -12.52 -9.78
N ARG A 206 -9.14 -12.23 -10.14
CA ARG A 206 -9.54 -11.76 -11.48
C ARG A 206 -10.03 -10.33 -11.35
N PRO A 207 -9.25 -9.34 -11.83
CA PRO A 207 -9.67 -7.95 -11.78
C PRO A 207 -11.03 -7.76 -12.49
N GLU A 208 -11.91 -6.97 -11.87
CA GLU A 208 -13.23 -6.64 -12.46
C GLU A 208 -13.14 -5.65 -13.61
N GLU A 209 -11.97 -5.05 -13.81
CA GLU A 209 -11.71 -4.08 -14.87
C GLU A 209 -10.51 -4.50 -15.72
N ASN A 210 -10.43 -3.93 -16.93
CA ASN A 210 -9.31 -4.16 -17.82
C ASN A 210 -8.08 -3.38 -17.35
N ILE A 211 -7.12 -4.08 -16.75
CA ILE A 211 -5.83 -3.50 -16.37
C ILE A 211 -4.84 -3.73 -17.52
N VAL A 212 -4.50 -2.66 -18.23
CA VAL A 212 -3.64 -2.73 -19.42
C VAL A 212 -2.18 -2.47 -19.07
N LEU A 213 -1.32 -3.40 -19.46
CA LEU A 213 0.13 -3.30 -19.35
C LEU A 213 0.72 -2.95 -20.72
N LYS A 214 1.25 -1.74 -20.88
CA LYS A 214 1.89 -1.27 -22.12
C LYS A 214 3.34 -1.77 -22.25
N PRO A 215 3.84 -2.01 -23.47
CA PRO A 215 5.22 -2.46 -23.66
C PRO A 215 6.24 -1.40 -23.21
N LYS A 216 7.43 -1.87 -22.81
CA LYS A 216 8.58 -1.04 -22.40
C LYS A 216 8.30 -0.14 -21.18
N LYS A 217 7.31 -0.48 -20.37
CA LYS A 217 7.03 0.15 -19.08
C LYS A 217 7.43 -0.78 -17.94
N ASP A 218 7.78 -0.19 -16.80
CA ASP A 218 8.09 -0.92 -15.57
C ASP A 218 6.85 -0.95 -14.68
N TYR A 219 6.54 -2.13 -14.18
CA TYR A 219 5.38 -2.39 -13.34
C TYR A 219 5.78 -3.00 -12.00
N TYR A 220 4.91 -2.83 -11.03
CA TYR A 220 5.01 -3.42 -9.72
C TYR A 220 3.64 -3.93 -9.29
N VAL A 221 3.54 -5.24 -9.00
CA VAL A 221 2.33 -5.85 -8.43
C VAL A 221 2.65 -6.28 -7.01
N SER A 222 1.81 -5.88 -6.08
CA SER A 222 2.07 -6.01 -4.65
C SER A 222 0.86 -6.44 -3.86
N ILE A 223 1.11 -6.85 -2.63
CA ILE A 223 0.11 -7.16 -1.60
C ILE A 223 0.46 -6.43 -0.31
N CYS A 224 -0.57 -5.89 0.34
CA CYS A 224 -0.49 -5.15 1.59
C CYS A 224 -1.65 -5.56 2.50
N VAL A 225 -1.41 -5.72 3.80
CA VAL A 225 -2.49 -5.84 4.80
C VAL A 225 -3.01 -4.45 5.11
N VAL A 226 -4.30 -4.22 4.84
CA VAL A 226 -4.95 -2.91 5.03
C VAL A 226 -5.87 -2.88 6.25
N ASP A 227 -6.31 -4.05 6.72
CA ASP A 227 -7.09 -4.20 7.95
C ASP A 227 -6.76 -5.51 8.64
N SER A 228 -6.48 -5.46 9.92
CA SER A 228 -6.27 -6.62 10.79
C SER A 228 -7.40 -6.85 11.78
N TYR A 229 -8.47 -6.05 11.68
CA TYR A 229 -9.59 -6.04 12.61
C TYR A 229 -9.16 -5.95 14.09
N GLY A 230 -8.09 -5.19 14.35
CA GLY A 230 -7.51 -4.99 15.68
C GLY A 230 -6.62 -6.13 16.18
N GLU A 231 -6.40 -7.17 15.38
CA GLU A 231 -5.54 -8.31 15.75
C GLU A 231 -4.07 -8.05 15.37
N LYS A 232 -3.16 -8.65 16.14
CA LYS A 232 -1.75 -8.78 15.81
C LYS A 232 -1.53 -10.09 15.06
N GLY A 233 -0.85 -10.04 13.95
CA GLY A 233 -0.59 -11.25 13.19
C GLY A 233 0.36 -11.04 12.01
N PHE A 234 0.49 -12.13 11.25
CA PHE A 234 1.35 -12.19 10.06
C PHE A 234 0.63 -12.92 8.93
N LEU A 235 0.81 -12.39 7.73
CA LEU A 235 0.47 -13.07 6.50
C LEU A 235 1.77 -13.60 5.88
N TYR A 236 1.85 -14.91 5.67
CA TYR A 236 3.02 -15.59 5.09
C TYR A 236 2.75 -16.03 3.66
N MET A 237 3.71 -15.80 2.79
CA MET A 237 3.65 -16.18 1.37
C MET A 237 4.87 -17.03 1.00
N LYS A 238 4.72 -17.89 -0.02
CA LYS A 238 5.87 -18.49 -0.69
C LYS A 238 6.65 -17.40 -1.42
N ALA A 239 7.89 -17.66 -1.77
CA ALA A 239 8.77 -16.69 -2.40
C ALA A 239 9.30 -17.17 -3.74
N TYR A 240 9.54 -16.24 -4.66
CA TYR A 240 10.43 -16.44 -5.79
C TYR A 240 11.79 -15.82 -5.51
N MET A 241 12.87 -16.50 -5.93
CA MET A 241 14.23 -15.96 -5.90
C MET A 241 14.43 -14.99 -7.07
N LYS A 242 13.79 -13.85 -6.97
CA LYS A 242 13.78 -12.77 -7.98
C LYS A 242 13.78 -11.43 -7.29
N ASN A 243 14.05 -10.39 -8.07
CA ASN A 243 14.04 -9.00 -7.62
C ASN A 243 12.65 -8.61 -7.11
N GLY A 244 12.51 -8.55 -5.81
CA GLY A 244 11.35 -8.01 -5.13
C GLY A 244 11.49 -6.52 -4.89
N LEU A 245 10.35 -5.86 -4.71
CA LEU A 245 10.28 -4.55 -4.10
C LEU A 245 9.50 -4.65 -2.80
N TYR A 246 9.94 -3.88 -1.83
CA TYR A 246 9.34 -3.83 -0.51
C TYR A 246 9.31 -2.40 0.00
N ARG A 247 8.20 -2.01 0.62
CA ARG A 247 8.04 -0.80 1.43
C ARG A 247 7.68 -1.20 2.85
N ASN A 248 8.35 -0.64 3.85
CA ASN A 248 8.11 -0.97 5.26
C ASN A 248 7.11 -0.02 5.95
N ALA A 249 6.60 0.96 5.22
CA ALA A 249 5.58 1.89 5.70
C ALA A 249 4.75 2.39 4.51
N VAL A 250 3.56 2.86 4.79
CA VAL A 250 2.72 3.56 3.81
C VAL A 250 3.53 4.71 3.20
N LYS A 251 3.54 4.79 1.86
CA LYS A 251 4.33 5.78 1.09
C LYS A 251 5.85 5.77 1.34
N GLY A 252 6.36 4.82 2.12
CA GLY A 252 7.77 4.67 2.41
C GLY A 252 8.62 4.40 1.15
N LYS A 253 9.93 4.61 1.26
CA LYS A 253 10.87 4.28 0.18
C LYS A 253 10.82 2.79 -0.15
N THR A 254 10.81 2.48 -1.44
CA THR A 254 10.94 1.11 -1.90
C THR A 254 12.37 0.62 -1.76
N LYS A 255 12.53 -0.60 -1.27
CA LYS A 255 13.81 -1.33 -1.21
C LYS A 255 13.76 -2.52 -2.14
N LYS A 256 14.86 -2.74 -2.87
CA LYS A 256 15.04 -3.95 -3.68
C LYS A 256 15.46 -5.11 -2.77
N LEU A 257 14.85 -6.26 -2.96
CA LEU A 257 15.19 -7.49 -2.26
C LEU A 257 15.50 -8.60 -3.28
N PRO A 258 16.39 -9.56 -2.96
CA PRO A 258 16.69 -10.69 -3.83
C PRO A 258 15.54 -11.70 -3.91
N VAL A 259 14.51 -11.52 -3.08
CA VAL A 259 13.32 -12.36 -3.02
C VAL A 259 12.06 -11.51 -3.13
N CYS A 260 11.00 -12.07 -3.69
CA CYS A 260 9.68 -11.43 -3.71
C CYS A 260 8.60 -12.43 -3.28
N PRO A 261 7.43 -11.96 -2.85
CA PRO A 261 6.25 -12.82 -2.72
C PRO A 261 6.00 -13.58 -4.02
N ALA A 262 5.57 -14.84 -3.92
CA ALA A 262 5.27 -15.67 -5.09
C ALA A 262 3.97 -15.19 -5.76
N ILE A 263 4.05 -14.04 -6.40
CA ILE A 263 3.01 -13.42 -7.23
C ILE A 263 3.27 -13.77 -8.68
N GLN A 264 2.26 -14.35 -9.33
CA GLN A 264 2.25 -14.61 -10.76
C GLN A 264 1.17 -13.76 -11.42
N VAL A 265 1.51 -13.04 -12.48
CA VAL A 265 0.56 -12.28 -13.28
C VAL A 265 0.40 -12.96 -14.63
N LYS A 266 -0.84 -13.19 -15.02
CA LYS A 266 -1.22 -13.68 -16.35
C LYS A 266 -2.02 -12.63 -17.09
N GLY A 267 -1.99 -12.67 -18.40
CA GLY A 267 -2.78 -11.74 -19.22
C GLY A 267 -2.91 -12.19 -20.66
N TYR A 268 -3.90 -11.61 -21.31
CA TYR A 268 -4.11 -11.75 -22.75
C TYR A 268 -3.23 -10.74 -23.48
N GLU A 269 -2.51 -11.21 -24.49
CA GLU A 269 -1.76 -10.33 -25.39
C GLU A 269 -2.76 -9.57 -26.27
N VAL A 270 -2.59 -8.26 -26.36
CA VAL A 270 -3.37 -7.39 -27.24
C VAL A 270 -2.75 -7.46 -28.65
N GLU A 271 -3.59 -7.58 -29.67
CA GLU A 271 -3.17 -7.66 -31.08
C GLU A 271 -2.92 -6.26 -31.67
#